data_711dbd5c2edacc17752e0e2127290fcd
#
_entry.id   711dbd5c2edacc17752e0e2127290fcd
#
_cell.length_a   1.000
_cell.length_b   1.000
_cell.length_c   1.000
_cell.angle_alpha   90.00
_cell.angle_beta   90.00
_cell.angle_gamma   90.00
#
_symmetry.space_group_name_H-M   'P 1'
#
loop_
_entity.id
_entity.type
_entity.pdbx_description
1 polymer ?
#
loop_
_entity_poly.entity_id
_entity_poly.type
_entity_poly.pdbx_seq_one_letter_code
_entity_poly.pdbx_strand_id
1 'polypeptide(L)'
;MTFEIVKVRTPELISDLTELWERSVKTTNHFLGEEDITRLRGYVPLAIRDIQTLIVAFDGDVPIGFAGLSSNKIEMLFVSPDNMGRGIGRVLMTLAVRDFGARLIDVNEQNTIARTIYGHWGFLEYARSGTDDQGRPFPILRMSLSEDAAQSLCVRQS
;
A
#
# COMPACT_ATOMS: atom_id res chain seq x y z
N MET A 1 2.05 -2.47 19.43
CA MET A 1 2.15 -2.26 17.98
C MET A 1 3.30 -1.31 17.68
N THR A 2 4.20 -1.71 16.81
CA THR A 2 5.34 -0.88 16.41
C THR A 2 5.39 -0.70 14.91
N PHE A 3 6.02 0.39 14.45
CA PHE A 3 6.20 0.69 13.03
C PHE A 3 7.70 0.87 12.79
N GLU A 4 8.25 0.08 11.87
CA GLU A 4 9.69 0.04 11.64
C GLU A 4 10.04 0.28 10.18
N ILE A 5 11.14 1.02 9.96
CA ILE A 5 11.76 1.13 8.64
C ILE A 5 12.70 -0.06 8.50
N VAL A 6 12.37 -0.98 7.60
CA VAL A 6 13.09 -2.25 7.48
C VAL A 6 14.11 -2.16 6.36
N LYS A 7 15.39 -2.24 6.70
CA LYS A 7 16.50 -2.24 5.73
C LYS A 7 16.92 -3.66 5.38
N VAL A 8 17.05 -4.54 6.38
CA VAL A 8 17.43 -5.94 6.18
C VAL A 8 16.16 -6.76 5.98
N ARG A 9 15.96 -7.24 4.77
CA ARG A 9 14.74 -7.95 4.37
C ARG A 9 15.05 -9.43 4.26
N THR A 10 14.85 -10.14 5.38
CA THR A 10 15.13 -11.57 5.46
C THR A 10 14.14 -12.37 4.61
N PRO A 11 14.50 -13.59 4.17
CA PRO A 11 13.56 -14.46 3.45
C PRO A 11 12.28 -14.72 4.23
N GLU A 12 12.36 -14.85 5.56
CA GLU A 12 11.21 -15.06 6.44
C GLU A 12 10.27 -13.85 6.42
N LEU A 13 10.83 -12.65 6.53
CA LEU A 13 10.02 -11.43 6.47
C LEU A 13 9.34 -11.28 5.11
N ILE A 14 10.09 -11.48 4.03
CA ILE A 14 9.54 -11.40 2.67
C ILE A 14 8.39 -12.39 2.50
N SER A 15 8.56 -13.62 3.00
CA SER A 15 7.51 -14.64 2.96
C SER A 15 6.27 -14.20 3.75
N ASP A 16 6.45 -13.70 4.96
CA ASP A 16 5.36 -13.25 5.82
C ASP A 16 4.59 -12.08 5.18
N LEU A 17 5.30 -11.12 4.61
CA LEU A 17 4.67 -9.97 3.93
C LEU A 17 3.97 -10.39 2.64
N THR A 18 4.50 -11.36 1.91
CA THR A 18 3.83 -11.90 0.71
C THR A 18 2.52 -12.59 1.09
N GLU A 19 2.50 -13.35 2.18
CA GLU A 19 1.28 -13.97 2.70
C GLU A 19 0.27 -12.93 3.15
N LEU A 20 0.71 -11.89 3.83
CA LEU A 20 -0.14 -10.77 4.24
C LEU A 20 -0.76 -10.10 3.01
N TRP A 21 0.05 -9.82 1.99
CA TRP A 21 -0.41 -9.26 0.73
C TRP A 21 -1.54 -10.12 0.12
N GLU A 22 -1.33 -11.43 0.01
CA GLU A 22 -2.32 -12.32 -0.59
C GLU A 22 -3.64 -12.32 0.19
N ARG A 23 -3.58 -12.42 1.52
CA ARG A 23 -4.78 -12.38 2.36
C ARG A 23 -5.52 -11.05 2.23
N SER A 24 -4.78 -9.94 2.19
CA SER A 24 -5.35 -8.61 2.02
C SER A 24 -6.05 -8.47 0.67
N VAL A 25 -5.38 -8.87 -0.40
CA VAL A 25 -5.92 -8.77 -1.76
C VAL A 25 -7.16 -9.63 -1.93
N LYS A 26 -7.17 -10.85 -1.40
CA LYS A 26 -8.35 -11.73 -1.45
C LYS A 26 -9.55 -11.14 -0.73
N THR A 27 -9.31 -10.34 0.30
CA THR A 27 -10.39 -9.73 1.09
C THR A 27 -10.94 -8.45 0.47
N THR A 28 -10.09 -7.64 -0.16
CA THR A 28 -10.47 -6.30 -0.63
C THR A 28 -10.58 -6.16 -2.14
N ASN A 29 -9.88 -6.97 -2.92
CA ASN A 29 -9.80 -6.83 -4.38
C ASN A 29 -10.61 -7.95 -5.07
N HIS A 30 -11.93 -7.94 -4.88
CA HIS A 30 -12.82 -8.98 -5.41
C HIS A 30 -12.88 -9.05 -6.93
N PHE A 31 -12.38 -8.03 -7.63
CA PHE A 31 -12.29 -8.03 -9.10
C PHE A 31 -11.15 -8.91 -9.63
N LEU A 32 -10.21 -9.34 -8.78
CA LEU A 32 -9.12 -10.24 -9.15
C LEU A 32 -9.54 -11.69 -8.96
N GLY A 33 -9.39 -12.51 -9.99
CA GLY A 33 -9.57 -13.95 -9.90
C GLY A 33 -8.35 -14.65 -9.31
N GLU A 34 -8.49 -15.94 -9.00
CA GLU A 34 -7.38 -16.73 -8.45
C GLU A 34 -6.14 -16.75 -9.36
N GLU A 35 -6.36 -16.81 -10.68
CA GLU A 35 -5.27 -16.79 -11.65
C GLU A 35 -4.50 -15.46 -11.61
N ASP A 36 -5.21 -14.34 -11.45
CA ASP A 36 -4.60 -13.02 -11.33
C ASP A 36 -3.74 -12.94 -10.07
N ILE A 37 -4.27 -13.42 -8.95
CA ILE A 37 -3.57 -13.41 -7.67
C ILE A 37 -2.32 -14.29 -7.74
N THR A 38 -2.42 -15.48 -8.31
CA THR A 38 -1.27 -16.39 -8.49
C THR A 38 -0.19 -15.74 -9.33
N ARG A 39 -0.57 -15.09 -10.42
CA ARG A 39 0.36 -14.38 -11.30
C ARG A 39 1.06 -13.23 -10.57
N LEU A 40 0.30 -12.40 -9.87
CA LEU A 40 0.83 -11.26 -9.13
C LEU A 40 1.71 -11.71 -7.97
N ARG A 41 1.35 -12.80 -7.27
CA ARG A 41 2.14 -13.36 -6.18
C ARG A 41 3.57 -13.69 -6.63
N GLY A 42 3.78 -14.05 -7.89
CA GLY A 42 5.11 -14.32 -8.43
C GLY A 42 6.03 -13.10 -8.43
N TYR A 43 5.49 -11.89 -8.48
CA TYR A 43 6.26 -10.64 -8.49
C TYR A 43 6.44 -10.04 -7.09
N VAL A 44 5.57 -10.35 -6.14
CA VAL A 44 5.53 -9.67 -4.84
C VAL A 44 6.81 -9.87 -4.02
N PRO A 45 7.38 -11.08 -3.89
CA PRO A 45 8.62 -11.24 -3.11
C PRO A 45 9.77 -10.37 -3.61
N LEU A 46 9.96 -10.28 -4.92
CA LEU A 46 11.00 -9.45 -5.53
C LEU A 46 10.71 -7.96 -5.31
N ALA A 47 9.45 -7.55 -5.41
CA ALA A 47 9.06 -6.17 -5.16
C ALA A 47 9.37 -5.77 -3.72
N ILE A 48 9.04 -6.62 -2.74
CA ILE A 48 9.34 -6.36 -1.32
C ILE A 48 10.84 -6.33 -1.08
N ARG A 49 11.59 -7.24 -1.71
CA ARG A 49 13.05 -7.29 -1.58
C ARG A 49 13.70 -6.01 -2.07
N ASP A 50 13.23 -5.47 -3.20
CA ASP A 50 13.91 -4.43 -3.96
C ASP A 50 13.35 -3.02 -3.75
N ILE A 51 12.18 -2.87 -3.12
CA ILE A 51 11.58 -1.55 -2.92
C ILE A 51 12.53 -0.63 -2.12
N GLN A 52 12.62 0.63 -2.52
CA GLN A 52 13.54 1.59 -1.94
C GLN A 52 13.35 1.75 -0.43
N THR A 53 12.10 1.98 0.00
CA THR A 53 11.74 2.17 1.41
C THR A 53 10.64 1.20 1.78
N LEU A 54 10.82 0.46 2.87
CA LEU A 54 9.84 -0.48 3.39
C LEU A 54 9.52 -0.14 4.84
N ILE A 55 8.25 0.17 5.12
CA ILE A 55 7.74 0.43 6.46
C ILE A 55 6.84 -0.73 6.84
N VAL A 56 7.10 -1.36 7.98
CA VAL A 56 6.31 -2.52 8.44
C VAL A 56 5.72 -2.22 9.81
N ALA A 57 4.43 -2.50 9.95
CA ALA A 57 3.74 -2.49 11.23
C ALA A 57 3.77 -3.88 11.82
N PHE A 58 4.18 -3.99 13.08
CA PHE A 58 4.27 -5.26 13.81
C PHE A 58 3.38 -5.24 15.04
N ASP A 59 2.78 -6.38 15.33
CA ASP A 59 2.18 -6.68 16.63
C ASP A 59 3.09 -7.76 17.26
N GLY A 60 3.93 -7.35 18.23
CA GLY A 60 5.04 -8.20 18.67
C GLY A 60 5.99 -8.46 17.49
N ASP A 61 6.16 -9.73 17.14
CA ASP A 61 7.01 -10.15 16.02
C ASP A 61 6.21 -10.42 14.73
N VAL A 62 4.89 -10.22 14.75
CA VAL A 62 4.02 -10.56 13.65
C VAL A 62 3.75 -9.32 12.78
N PRO A 63 4.09 -9.34 11.49
CA PRO A 63 3.74 -8.25 10.59
C PRO A 63 2.22 -8.17 10.41
N ILE A 64 1.65 -6.97 10.56
CA ILE A 64 0.21 -6.73 10.43
C ILE A 64 -0.14 -5.71 9.35
N GLY A 65 0.86 -5.09 8.76
CA GLY A 65 0.68 -4.17 7.65
C GLY A 65 2.03 -3.69 7.13
N PHE A 66 2.07 -3.20 5.90
CA PHE A 66 3.31 -2.63 5.35
C PHE A 66 3.04 -1.63 4.23
N ALA A 67 3.99 -0.73 4.04
CA ALA A 67 4.02 0.20 2.93
C ALA A 67 5.38 0.15 2.26
N GLY A 68 5.38 0.20 0.94
CA GLY A 68 6.60 0.29 0.14
C GLY A 68 6.57 1.53 -0.73
N LEU A 69 7.68 2.26 -0.74
CA LEU A 69 7.81 3.50 -1.49
C LEU A 69 9.01 3.47 -2.43
N SER A 70 8.83 4.09 -3.59
CA SER A 70 9.91 4.44 -4.51
C SER A 70 9.84 5.95 -4.72
N SER A 71 10.89 6.68 -4.28
CA SER A 71 10.88 8.15 -4.32
C SER A 71 9.67 8.69 -3.55
N ASN A 72 8.82 9.52 -4.16
CA ASN A 72 7.64 10.11 -3.53
C ASN A 72 6.36 9.32 -3.82
N LYS A 73 6.48 8.09 -4.33
CA LYS A 73 5.32 7.28 -4.72
C LYS A 73 5.17 6.06 -3.83
N ILE A 74 3.96 5.85 -3.34
CA ILE A 74 3.58 4.62 -2.64
C ILE A 74 3.30 3.55 -3.68
N GLU A 75 4.11 2.49 -3.67
CA GLU A 75 3.98 1.36 -4.56
C GLU A 75 3.20 0.20 -3.92
N MET A 76 3.24 0.10 -2.60
CA MET A 76 2.57 -0.95 -1.84
C MET A 76 1.98 -0.37 -0.56
N LEU A 77 0.74 -0.76 -0.23
CA LEU A 77 0.10 -0.41 1.04
C LEU A 77 -0.93 -1.48 1.35
N PHE A 78 -0.61 -2.35 2.30
CA PHE A 78 -1.46 -3.49 2.65
C PHE A 78 -1.55 -3.67 4.15
N VAL A 79 -2.75 -4.05 4.62
CA VAL A 79 -3.03 -4.32 6.03
C VAL A 79 -3.63 -5.72 6.14
N SER A 80 -3.20 -6.47 7.14
CA SER A 80 -3.76 -7.80 7.43
C SER A 80 -5.27 -7.70 7.63
N PRO A 81 -6.07 -8.60 7.03
CA PRO A 81 -7.52 -8.58 7.19
C PRO A 81 -7.97 -8.62 8.66
N ASP A 82 -7.23 -9.32 9.52
CA ASP A 82 -7.54 -9.44 10.93
C ASP A 82 -7.31 -8.14 11.70
N ASN A 83 -6.61 -7.19 11.11
CA ASN A 83 -6.21 -5.93 11.75
C ASN A 83 -6.82 -4.70 11.08
N MET A 84 -7.74 -4.87 10.13
CA MET A 84 -8.43 -3.76 9.49
C MET A 84 -9.31 -2.99 10.47
N GLY A 85 -9.51 -1.70 10.20
CA GLY A 85 -10.32 -0.83 11.07
C GLY A 85 -9.60 -0.32 12.31
N ARG A 86 -8.29 -0.58 12.45
CA ARG A 86 -7.48 -0.15 13.60
C ARG A 86 -6.59 1.06 13.29
N GLY A 87 -6.72 1.65 12.12
CA GLY A 87 -5.95 2.82 11.72
C GLY A 87 -4.54 2.54 11.26
N ILE A 88 -4.17 1.28 11.04
CA ILE A 88 -2.80 0.88 10.66
C ILE A 88 -2.41 1.48 9.30
N GLY A 89 -3.30 1.38 8.31
CA GLY A 89 -3.05 1.95 6.98
C GLY A 89 -2.84 3.46 7.03
N ARG A 90 -3.61 4.15 7.87
CA ARG A 90 -3.46 5.59 8.04
C ARG A 90 -2.11 5.95 8.67
N VAL A 91 -1.67 5.22 9.67
CA VAL A 91 -0.36 5.46 10.30
C VAL A 91 0.77 5.21 9.30
N LEU A 92 0.69 4.10 8.55
CA LEU A 92 1.67 3.81 7.49
C LEU A 92 1.74 4.95 6.46
N MET A 93 0.58 5.42 6.01
CA MET A 93 0.50 6.55 5.06
C MET A 93 1.07 7.82 5.68
N THR A 94 0.74 8.12 6.91
CA THR A 94 1.23 9.32 7.61
C THR A 94 2.75 9.31 7.72
N LEU A 95 3.33 8.17 8.09
CA LEU A 95 4.79 8.01 8.14
C LEU A 95 5.42 8.19 6.76
N ALA A 96 4.82 7.61 5.73
CA ALA A 96 5.30 7.75 4.37
C ALA A 96 5.28 9.22 3.90
N VAL A 97 4.22 9.92 4.19
CA VAL A 97 4.06 11.34 3.82
C VAL A 97 5.01 12.23 4.63
N ARG A 98 5.01 12.07 5.95
CA ARG A 98 5.78 12.93 6.85
C ARG A 98 7.27 12.71 6.75
N ASP A 99 7.71 11.45 6.75
CA ASP A 99 9.13 11.12 6.89
C ASP A 99 9.82 10.86 5.55
N PHE A 100 9.06 10.53 4.50
CA PHE A 100 9.62 10.16 3.19
C PHE A 100 9.08 10.98 2.03
N GLY A 101 8.21 11.95 2.29
CA GLY A 101 7.72 12.86 1.26
C GLY A 101 6.77 12.24 0.26
N ALA A 102 6.07 11.17 0.63
CA ALA A 102 5.12 10.52 -0.28
C ALA A 102 4.02 11.47 -0.70
N ARG A 103 3.71 11.51 -2.01
CA ARG A 103 2.68 12.38 -2.59
C ARG A 103 1.85 11.70 -3.67
N LEU A 104 2.29 10.55 -4.15
CA LEU A 104 1.65 9.84 -5.27
C LEU A 104 1.26 8.43 -4.86
N ILE A 105 0.11 7.97 -5.38
CA ILE A 105 -0.33 6.59 -5.25
C ILE A 105 -1.18 6.22 -6.47
N ASP A 106 -1.01 5.00 -6.97
CA ASP A 106 -1.89 4.45 -7.98
C ASP A 106 -2.88 3.50 -7.31
N VAL A 107 -4.10 3.46 -7.83
CA VAL A 107 -5.11 2.54 -7.33
C VAL A 107 -5.88 1.96 -8.51
N ASN A 108 -6.22 0.67 -8.43
CA ASN A 108 -7.09 0.08 -9.42
C ASN A 108 -8.49 0.72 -9.32
N GLU A 109 -9.03 1.15 -10.47
CA GLU A 109 -10.34 1.82 -10.52
C GLU A 109 -11.45 0.98 -9.89
N GLN A 110 -11.35 -0.34 -9.98
CA GLN A 110 -12.33 -1.29 -9.45
C GLN A 110 -12.22 -1.48 -7.93
N ASN A 111 -11.13 -1.02 -7.32
CA ASN A 111 -10.95 -1.06 -5.86
C ASN A 111 -11.60 0.17 -5.23
N THR A 112 -12.93 0.14 -5.10
CA THR A 112 -13.70 1.28 -4.60
C THR A 112 -13.41 1.58 -3.12
N ILE A 113 -13.07 0.56 -2.33
CA ILE A 113 -12.73 0.72 -0.92
C ILE A 113 -11.46 1.57 -0.79
N ALA A 114 -10.40 1.19 -1.50
CA ALA A 114 -9.14 1.93 -1.46
C ALA A 114 -9.31 3.36 -2.01
N ARG A 115 -10.04 3.53 -3.10
CA ARG A 115 -10.32 4.86 -3.68
C ARG A 115 -10.99 5.78 -2.66
N THR A 116 -11.98 5.26 -1.93
CA THR A 116 -12.70 6.02 -0.91
C THR A 116 -11.76 6.42 0.22
N ILE A 117 -10.95 5.48 0.71
CA ILE A 117 -10.00 5.72 1.80
C ILE A 117 -8.97 6.78 1.38
N TYR A 118 -8.38 6.65 0.20
CA TYR A 118 -7.38 7.62 -0.28
C TYR A 118 -7.99 9.00 -0.48
N GLY A 119 -9.23 9.08 -0.98
CA GLY A 119 -9.96 10.34 -1.08
C GLY A 119 -10.18 11.01 0.27
N HIS A 120 -10.53 10.23 1.30
CA HIS A 120 -10.65 10.74 2.67
C HIS A 120 -9.33 11.27 3.23
N TRP A 121 -8.20 10.71 2.81
CA TRP A 121 -6.89 11.20 3.22
C TRP A 121 -6.44 12.44 2.44
N GLY A 122 -7.20 12.85 1.42
CA GLY A 122 -6.94 14.05 0.65
C GLY A 122 -6.31 13.81 -0.72
N PHE A 123 -6.17 12.57 -1.16
CA PHE A 123 -5.68 12.27 -2.51
C PHE A 123 -6.74 12.61 -3.55
N LEU A 124 -6.29 13.20 -4.67
CA LEU A 124 -7.13 13.56 -5.81
C LEU A 124 -6.61 12.88 -7.08
N GLU A 125 -7.52 12.39 -7.89
CA GLU A 125 -7.19 11.79 -9.18
C GLU A 125 -6.68 12.86 -10.15
N TYR A 126 -5.57 12.59 -10.82
CA TYR A 126 -5.03 13.48 -11.84
C TYR A 126 -4.85 12.82 -13.21
N ALA A 127 -4.89 11.49 -13.27
CA ALA A 127 -4.77 10.76 -14.54
C ALA A 127 -5.39 9.37 -14.41
N ARG A 128 -5.68 8.76 -15.55
CA ARG A 128 -6.24 7.41 -15.63
C ARG A 128 -5.60 6.67 -16.80
N SER A 129 -5.22 5.42 -16.54
CA SER A 129 -4.82 4.47 -17.57
C SER A 129 -5.93 3.43 -17.76
N GLY A 130 -6.33 3.15 -18.98
CA GLY A 130 -7.37 2.16 -19.27
C GLY A 130 -6.96 0.71 -19.01
N THR A 131 -5.66 0.48 -18.84
CA THR A 131 -5.08 -0.83 -18.54
C THR A 131 -4.08 -0.71 -17.42
N ASP A 132 -3.70 -1.86 -16.82
CA ASP A 132 -2.56 -1.89 -15.92
C ASP A 132 -1.24 -1.80 -16.70
N ASP A 133 -0.10 -1.81 -15.99
CA ASP A 133 1.22 -1.65 -16.62
C ASP A 133 1.62 -2.87 -17.48
N GLN A 134 0.87 -3.96 -17.40
CA GLN A 134 1.05 -5.16 -18.22
C GLN A 134 0.05 -5.22 -19.39
N GLY A 135 -0.72 -4.14 -19.63
CA GLY A 135 -1.72 -4.07 -20.70
C GLY A 135 -2.99 -4.86 -20.43
N ARG A 136 -3.23 -5.29 -19.19
CA ARG A 136 -4.42 -6.06 -18.82
C ARG A 136 -5.61 -5.13 -18.55
N PRO A 137 -6.86 -5.64 -18.61
CA PRO A 137 -8.06 -4.81 -18.44
C PRO A 137 -8.34 -4.47 -16.96
N PHE A 138 -7.35 -3.90 -16.28
CA PHE A 138 -7.45 -3.40 -14.91
C PHE A 138 -7.08 -1.91 -14.91
N PRO A 139 -8.06 -1.01 -15.15
CA PRO A 139 -7.78 0.42 -15.22
C PRO A 139 -7.17 0.95 -13.93
N ILE A 140 -6.20 1.85 -14.09
CA ILE A 140 -5.48 2.45 -12.96
C ILE A 140 -5.81 3.93 -12.88
N LEU A 141 -6.16 4.38 -11.68
CA LEU A 141 -6.29 5.80 -11.35
C LEU A 141 -5.00 6.26 -10.69
N ARG A 142 -4.47 7.38 -11.15
CA ARG A 142 -3.28 7.98 -10.58
C ARG A 142 -3.70 9.16 -9.71
N MET A 143 -3.31 9.11 -8.44
CA MET A 143 -3.75 10.06 -7.44
C MET A 143 -2.56 10.79 -6.83
N SER A 144 -2.78 12.04 -6.45
CA SER A 144 -1.75 12.87 -5.82
C SER A 144 -2.28 13.57 -4.57
N LEU A 145 -1.38 13.88 -3.66
CA LEU A 145 -1.64 14.57 -2.42
C LEU A 145 -1.00 15.96 -2.45
N SER A 146 -1.80 17.01 -2.31
CA SER A 146 -1.29 18.38 -2.23
C SER A 146 -0.52 18.62 -0.95
N GLU A 147 0.29 19.67 -0.89
CA GLU A 147 1.02 20.05 0.34
C GLU A 147 0.07 20.37 1.47
N ASP A 148 -1.03 21.05 1.21
CA ASP A 148 -2.04 21.37 2.22
C ASP A 148 -2.71 20.12 2.76
N ALA A 149 -3.06 19.18 1.90
CA ALA A 149 -3.65 17.91 2.31
C ALA A 149 -2.64 17.05 3.08
N ALA A 150 -1.37 17.08 2.68
CA ALA A 150 -0.29 16.38 3.38
C ALA A 150 -0.13 16.91 4.80
N GLN A 151 -0.14 18.23 4.99
CA GLN A 151 -0.08 18.83 6.32
C GLN A 151 -1.29 18.45 7.17
N SER A 152 -2.48 18.48 6.60
CA SER A 152 -3.71 18.09 7.31
C SER A 152 -3.66 16.64 7.76
N LEU A 153 -3.18 15.75 6.92
CA LEU A 153 -3.03 14.33 7.25
C LEU A 153 -2.08 14.13 8.43
N CYS A 154 -0.94 14.82 8.44
CA CYS A 154 0.06 14.70 9.50
C CYS A 154 -0.41 15.30 10.81
N VAL A 155 -1.12 16.43 10.79
CA VAL A 155 -1.66 17.09 11.99
C VAL A 155 -2.68 16.21 12.72
N ARG A 156 -3.53 15.50 11.97
CA ARG A 156 -4.58 14.64 12.55
C ARG A 156 -4.01 13.45 13.34
N GLN A 157 -2.73 13.16 13.19
CA GLN A 157 -2.06 12.05 13.89
C GLN A 157 -1.37 12.51 15.17
N SER A 158 -1.35 13.79 15.42
CA SER A 158 -0.69 14.39 16.59
C SER A 158 -1.51 14.22 17.86
#